data_b1d37324a78276f20065739f89fb3625
#
_entry.id   b1d37324a78276f20065739f89fb3625
#
_cell.length_a   1.000
_cell.length_b   1.000
_cell.length_c   1.000
_cell.angle_alpha   90.00
_cell.angle_beta   90.00
_cell.angle_gamma   90.00
#
_symmetry.space_group_name_H-M   'P 1'
#
loop_
_entity.id
_entity.type
_entity.pdbx_description
1 polymer ?
#
loop_
_entity_poly.entity_id
_entity_poly.type
_entity_poly.pdbx_seq_one_letter_code
_entity_poly.pdbx_strand_id
1 'polypeptide(L)'
;MERVTGFGGLFFRSKDPAGLARWYREALGLTVYSDEQGDVWWQEAGPTVVTPFPADTDYFGRREQTWMANYRVTDLDAMLAQLRAAGATVDDDVQTMEGIGRFGWASDPEGNRFELWEPTPEALQKP
;
A
#
# COMPACT_ATOMS: atom_id res chain seq x y z
N MET A 1 22.95 -11.38 -18.81
CA MET A 1 21.78 -12.12 -18.32
C MET A 1 20.60 -11.16 -18.16
N GLU A 2 19.45 -11.58 -18.64
CA GLU A 2 18.23 -10.76 -18.46
C GLU A 2 17.77 -10.78 -17.00
N ARG A 3 17.16 -9.69 -16.54
CA ARG A 3 16.64 -9.58 -15.17
C ARG A 3 15.41 -8.69 -15.13
N VAL A 4 14.62 -8.83 -14.06
CA VAL A 4 13.52 -7.92 -13.79
C VAL A 4 14.09 -6.55 -13.41
N THR A 5 13.57 -5.50 -14.01
CA THR A 5 14.07 -4.13 -13.82
C THR A 5 13.23 -3.31 -12.83
N GLY A 6 12.04 -3.77 -12.51
CA GLY A 6 11.17 -3.06 -11.58
C GLY A 6 9.83 -3.72 -11.43
N PHE A 7 9.03 -3.17 -10.54
CA PHE A 7 7.67 -3.62 -10.26
C PHE A 7 6.70 -2.87 -11.18
N GLY A 8 6.04 -3.57 -12.08
CA GLY A 8 5.22 -2.95 -13.12
C GLY A 8 3.77 -2.76 -12.77
N GLY A 9 3.29 -3.38 -11.71
CA GLY A 9 1.90 -3.24 -11.32
C GLY A 9 1.45 -4.24 -10.28
N LEU A 10 0.24 -4.03 -9.81
CA LEU A 10 -0.41 -4.85 -8.79
C LEU A 10 -1.82 -5.16 -9.28
N PHE A 11 -2.18 -6.42 -9.31
CA PHE A 11 -3.50 -6.87 -9.75
C PHE A 11 -4.15 -7.70 -8.66
N PHE A 12 -5.40 -7.41 -8.36
CA PHE A 12 -6.12 -8.11 -7.31
C PHE A 12 -7.60 -8.21 -7.65
N ARG A 13 -8.26 -9.21 -7.06
CA ARG A 13 -9.68 -9.44 -7.28
C ARG A 13 -10.53 -8.44 -6.54
N SER A 14 -11.66 -8.06 -7.14
CA SER A 14 -12.64 -7.16 -6.55
C SER A 14 -14.05 -7.61 -6.93
N LYS A 15 -14.96 -7.49 -5.99
CA LYS A 15 -16.39 -7.72 -6.25
C LYS A 15 -17.01 -6.56 -7.00
N ASP A 16 -16.43 -5.37 -6.88
CA ASP A 16 -16.87 -4.14 -7.54
C ASP A 16 -15.63 -3.37 -7.99
N PRO A 17 -15.01 -3.74 -9.11
CA PRO A 17 -13.76 -3.10 -9.55
C PRO A 17 -13.86 -1.59 -9.71
N ALA A 18 -14.93 -1.09 -10.31
CA ALA A 18 -15.11 0.36 -10.50
C ALA A 18 -15.23 1.10 -9.17
N GLY A 19 -16.02 0.57 -8.26
CA GLY A 19 -16.20 1.17 -6.92
C GLY A 19 -14.92 1.13 -6.10
N LEU A 20 -14.19 0.02 -6.15
CA LEU A 20 -12.93 -0.12 -5.42
C LEU A 20 -11.86 0.81 -6.00
N ALA A 21 -11.79 0.94 -7.32
CA ALA A 21 -10.87 1.88 -7.97
C ALA A 21 -11.15 3.32 -7.52
N ARG A 22 -12.42 3.74 -7.48
CA ARG A 22 -12.80 5.08 -6.98
C ARG A 22 -12.36 5.28 -5.54
N TRP A 23 -12.56 4.27 -4.69
CA TRP A 23 -12.15 4.35 -3.28
C TRP A 23 -10.64 4.60 -3.15
N TYR A 24 -9.82 3.85 -3.87
CA TYR A 24 -8.37 4.02 -3.82
C TYR A 24 -7.94 5.40 -4.32
N ARG A 25 -8.60 5.92 -5.36
CA ARG A 25 -8.32 7.27 -5.83
C ARG A 25 -8.70 8.33 -4.80
N GLU A 26 -9.88 8.22 -4.22
CA GLU A 26 -10.42 9.23 -3.30
C GLU A 26 -9.80 9.17 -1.91
N ALA A 27 -9.63 7.98 -1.37
CA ALA A 27 -9.15 7.79 -0.01
C ALA A 27 -7.62 7.83 0.12
N LEU A 28 -6.91 7.34 -0.88
CA LEU A 28 -5.44 7.24 -0.86
C LEU A 28 -4.74 8.19 -1.83
N GLY A 29 -5.47 8.82 -2.73
CA GLY A 29 -4.84 9.61 -3.79
C GLY A 29 -4.04 8.77 -4.77
N LEU A 30 -4.35 7.49 -4.88
CA LEU A 30 -3.65 6.57 -5.76
C LEU A 30 -4.19 6.69 -7.18
N THR A 31 -3.31 6.77 -8.18
CA THR A 31 -3.72 6.69 -9.59
C THR A 31 -4.01 5.24 -9.90
N VAL A 32 -5.28 4.92 -10.14
CA VAL A 32 -5.73 3.57 -10.42
C VAL A 32 -6.23 3.49 -11.85
N TYR A 33 -5.65 2.59 -12.64
CA TYR A 33 -6.16 2.27 -13.97
C TYR A 33 -7.48 1.53 -13.84
N SER A 34 -8.47 1.94 -14.60
CA SER A 34 -9.77 1.27 -14.65
C SER A 34 -10.41 1.50 -16.01
N ASP A 35 -11.54 0.84 -16.28
CA ASP A 35 -12.32 1.05 -17.50
C ASP A 35 -12.83 2.50 -17.61
N GLU A 36 -13.02 3.18 -16.48
CA GLU A 36 -13.45 4.57 -16.45
C GLU A 36 -12.30 5.56 -16.66
N GLN A 37 -11.09 5.19 -16.20
CA GLN A 37 -9.90 6.03 -16.29
C GLN A 37 -8.70 5.20 -16.70
N GLY A 38 -8.11 5.56 -17.83
CA GLY A 38 -7.00 4.82 -18.43
C GLY A 38 -5.61 5.27 -18.02
N ASP A 39 -5.48 6.12 -16.99
CA ASP A 39 -4.18 6.62 -16.56
C ASP A 39 -3.40 5.57 -15.80
N VAL A 40 -2.10 5.47 -16.09
CA VAL A 40 -1.19 4.64 -15.32
C VAL A 40 -0.47 5.49 -14.28
N TRP A 41 -0.01 4.83 -13.20
CA TRP A 41 0.66 5.49 -12.11
C TRP A 41 2.17 5.53 -12.35
N TRP A 42 2.71 6.73 -12.45
CA TRP A 42 4.16 6.95 -12.45
C TRP A 42 4.58 7.20 -11.02
N GLN A 43 5.13 6.17 -10.40
CA GLN A 43 5.54 6.24 -9.00
C GLN A 43 6.71 7.20 -8.82
N GLU A 44 6.73 7.85 -7.66
CA GLU A 44 7.92 8.59 -7.24
C GLU A 44 9.07 7.61 -6.99
N ALA A 45 10.28 8.02 -7.34
CA ALA A 45 11.46 7.19 -7.13
C ALA A 45 11.66 6.90 -5.65
N GLY A 46 12.01 5.66 -5.32
CA GLY A 46 12.22 5.26 -3.94
C GLY A 46 12.41 3.75 -3.81
N PRO A 47 12.70 3.30 -2.59
CA PRO A 47 12.94 1.88 -2.33
C PRO A 47 11.65 1.07 -2.47
N THR A 48 11.79 -0.15 -2.97
CA THR A 48 10.71 -1.13 -3.05
C THR A 48 11.19 -2.43 -2.40
N VAL A 49 10.40 -2.95 -1.48
CA VAL A 49 10.71 -4.20 -0.78
C VAL A 49 9.87 -5.31 -1.37
N VAL A 50 10.53 -6.39 -1.80
CA VAL A 50 9.87 -7.62 -2.23
C VAL A 50 10.38 -8.72 -1.34
N THR A 51 9.50 -9.35 -0.57
CA THR A 51 9.92 -10.41 0.35
C THR A 51 8.82 -11.45 0.55
N PRO A 52 9.17 -12.74 0.47
CA PRO A 52 8.22 -13.77 0.86
C PRO A 52 8.12 -13.84 2.39
N PHE A 53 6.90 -14.01 2.87
CA PHE A 53 6.62 -14.25 4.29
C PHE A 53 6.35 -15.74 4.50
N PRO A 54 6.50 -16.26 5.74
CA PRO A 54 6.11 -17.64 6.01
C PRO A 54 4.68 -17.93 5.61
N ALA A 55 4.41 -19.14 5.13
CA ALA A 55 3.10 -19.53 4.64
C ALA A 55 1.99 -19.42 5.69
N ASP A 56 2.35 -19.52 6.97
CA ASP A 56 1.43 -19.45 8.10
C ASP A 56 1.40 -18.08 8.79
N THR A 57 1.93 -17.04 8.15
CA THR A 57 1.93 -15.71 8.74
C THR A 57 0.50 -15.21 8.93
N ASP A 58 0.28 -14.47 10.02
CA ASP A 58 -0.97 -13.74 10.27
C ASP A 58 -0.84 -12.25 9.97
N TYR A 59 0.32 -11.83 9.45
CA TYR A 59 0.63 -10.41 9.21
C TYR A 59 -0.29 -9.75 8.18
N PHE A 60 -0.81 -10.53 7.23
CA PHE A 60 -1.69 -10.00 6.18
C PHE A 60 -3.16 -9.94 6.60
N GLY A 61 -3.49 -10.28 7.83
CA GLY A 61 -4.85 -10.32 8.33
C GLY A 61 -5.53 -11.66 8.05
N ARG A 62 -6.66 -11.65 7.35
CA ARG A 62 -7.40 -12.88 7.06
C ARG A 62 -6.61 -13.86 6.21
N ARG A 63 -6.86 -15.15 6.41
CA ARG A 63 -6.11 -16.24 5.74
C ARG A 63 -6.26 -16.23 4.23
N GLU A 64 -7.38 -15.78 3.72
CA GLU A 64 -7.67 -15.72 2.29
C GLU A 64 -6.82 -14.67 1.57
N GLN A 65 -6.29 -13.72 2.30
CA GLN A 65 -5.39 -12.71 1.74
C GLN A 65 -3.97 -13.26 1.78
N THR A 66 -3.46 -13.67 0.63
CA THR A 66 -2.18 -14.37 0.53
C THR A 66 -1.00 -13.45 0.20
N TRP A 67 -1.26 -12.16 0.06
CA TRP A 67 -0.25 -11.13 -0.18
C TRP A 67 -0.76 -9.80 0.37
N MET A 68 0.14 -8.85 0.57
CA MET A 68 -0.23 -7.53 1.07
C MET A 68 0.59 -6.46 0.35
N ALA A 69 -0.09 -5.43 -0.12
CA ALA A 69 0.57 -4.26 -0.69
C ALA A 69 1.13 -3.36 0.42
N ASN A 70 2.25 -2.73 0.14
CA ASN A 70 2.80 -1.64 0.95
C ASN A 70 2.88 -0.40 0.07
N TYR A 71 2.35 0.72 0.56
CA TYR A 71 2.42 2.00 -0.15
C TYR A 71 3.29 2.97 0.63
N ARG A 72 4.22 3.61 -0.05
CA ARG A 72 5.01 4.69 0.55
C ARG A 72 4.17 5.96 0.63
N VAL A 73 4.28 6.67 1.75
CA VAL A 73 3.62 7.96 1.97
C VAL A 73 4.65 8.96 2.49
N THR A 74 4.37 10.24 2.29
CA THR A 74 5.24 11.31 2.80
C THR A 74 4.93 11.62 4.27
N ASP A 75 3.66 11.58 4.66
CA ASP A 75 3.20 11.90 6.02
C ASP A 75 2.22 10.84 6.46
N LEU A 76 2.70 9.89 7.26
CA LEU A 76 1.89 8.76 7.72
C LEU A 76 0.71 9.21 8.59
N ASP A 77 0.95 10.14 9.51
CA ASP A 77 -0.13 10.59 10.41
C ASP A 77 -1.26 11.26 9.63
N ALA A 78 -0.92 12.08 8.64
CA ALA A 78 -1.91 12.71 7.77
C ALA A 78 -2.68 11.68 6.95
N MET A 79 -1.99 10.66 6.42
CA MET A 79 -2.64 9.61 5.64
C MET A 79 -3.59 8.77 6.51
N LEU A 80 -3.17 8.40 7.71
CA LEU A 80 -4.02 7.64 8.62
C LEU A 80 -5.27 8.44 9.02
N ALA A 81 -5.12 9.74 9.29
CA ALA A 81 -6.26 10.61 9.57
C ALA A 81 -7.21 10.72 8.39
N GLN A 82 -6.68 10.84 7.18
CA GLN A 82 -7.44 10.87 5.93
C GLN A 82 -8.25 9.59 5.74
N LEU A 83 -7.64 8.44 6.00
CA LEU A 83 -8.31 7.14 5.89
C LEU A 83 -9.42 6.99 6.92
N ARG A 84 -9.19 7.41 8.17
CA ARG A 84 -10.21 7.39 9.21
C ARG A 84 -11.39 8.29 8.84
N ALA A 85 -11.12 9.46 8.31
CA ALA A 85 -12.16 10.38 7.84
C ALA A 85 -12.98 9.80 6.69
N ALA A 86 -12.38 8.97 5.86
CA ALA A 86 -13.05 8.26 4.78
C ALA A 86 -13.81 7.01 5.25
N GLY A 87 -13.79 6.71 6.56
CA GLY A 87 -14.47 5.56 7.13
C GLY A 87 -13.74 4.23 7.01
N ALA A 88 -12.45 4.25 6.64
CA ALA A 88 -11.66 3.03 6.53
C ALA A 88 -11.37 2.43 7.90
N THR A 89 -11.19 1.11 7.93
CA THR A 89 -10.65 0.42 9.11
C THR A 89 -9.15 0.67 9.15
N VAL A 90 -8.67 1.28 10.24
CA VAL A 90 -7.28 1.65 10.43
C VAL A 90 -6.81 1.08 11.76
N ASP A 91 -5.64 0.42 11.77
CA ASP A 91 -5.05 -0.06 13.02
C ASP A 91 -4.70 1.11 13.94
N ASP A 92 -4.89 0.92 15.24
CA ASP A 92 -4.56 1.95 16.24
C ASP A 92 -3.05 2.15 16.40
N ASP A 93 -2.28 1.09 16.18
CA ASP A 93 -0.84 1.09 16.43
C ASP A 93 -0.05 1.54 15.20
N VAL A 94 1.00 2.29 15.46
CA VAL A 94 2.03 2.67 14.48
C VAL A 94 3.35 2.12 14.98
N GLN A 95 4.12 1.50 14.10
CA GLN A 95 5.44 0.97 14.43
C GLN A 95 6.53 1.87 13.84
N THR A 96 7.57 2.09 14.62
CA THR A 96 8.75 2.81 14.18
C THR A 96 9.94 1.86 14.13
N MET A 97 10.64 1.86 12.99
CA MET A 97 11.88 1.13 12.81
C MET A 97 12.99 2.12 12.49
N GLU A 98 13.97 2.21 13.39
CA GLU A 98 15.08 3.16 13.26
C GLU A 98 15.80 2.97 11.93
N GLY A 99 16.05 4.07 11.22
CA GLY A 99 16.74 4.07 9.93
C GLY A 99 15.88 3.62 8.76
N ILE A 100 14.67 3.14 8.99
CA ILE A 100 13.77 2.62 7.97
C ILE A 100 12.53 3.49 7.83
N GLY A 101 11.82 3.72 8.93
CA GLY A 101 10.65 4.57 8.90
C GLY A 101 9.56 4.17 9.87
N ARG A 102 8.37 4.71 9.60
CA ARG A 102 7.17 4.48 10.37
C ARG A 102 6.17 3.70 9.52
N PHE A 103 5.42 2.81 10.15
CA PHE A 103 4.48 1.93 9.47
C PHE A 103 3.11 2.02 10.13
N GLY A 104 2.08 1.99 9.29
CA GLY A 104 0.69 1.87 9.71
C GLY A 104 -0.04 0.89 8.80
N TRP A 105 -1.25 0.51 9.17
CA TRP A 105 -2.05 -0.50 8.46
C TRP A 105 -3.50 -0.06 8.39
N ALA A 106 -4.12 -0.37 7.25
CA ALA A 106 -5.53 -0.14 7.03
C ALA A 106 -6.10 -1.19 6.08
N SER A 107 -7.40 -1.18 5.90
CA SER A 107 -8.07 -2.08 4.96
C SER A 107 -8.99 -1.29 4.05
N ASP A 108 -9.11 -1.74 2.80
CA ASP A 108 -10.08 -1.19 1.86
C ASP A 108 -11.51 -1.69 2.18
N PRO A 109 -12.54 -1.19 1.49
CA PRO A 109 -13.92 -1.61 1.77
C PRO A 109 -14.21 -3.09 1.53
N GLU A 110 -13.38 -3.78 0.77
CA GLU A 110 -13.52 -5.23 0.55
C GLU A 110 -12.67 -6.06 1.51
N GLY A 111 -12.04 -5.41 2.50
CA GLY A 111 -11.29 -6.09 3.54
C GLY A 111 -9.85 -6.43 3.15
N ASN A 112 -9.33 -5.90 2.06
CA ASN A 112 -7.93 -6.10 1.71
C ASN A 112 -7.06 -5.22 2.59
N ARG A 113 -6.21 -5.86 3.40
CA ARG A 113 -5.28 -5.18 4.30
C ARG A 113 -4.08 -4.69 3.50
N PHE A 114 -3.62 -3.49 3.80
CA PHE A 114 -2.39 -2.93 3.23
C PHE A 114 -1.58 -2.20 4.30
N GLU A 115 -0.29 -2.08 4.03
CA GLU A 115 0.66 -1.38 4.88
C GLU A 115 1.00 -0.03 4.27
N LEU A 116 1.18 0.97 5.12
CA LEU A 116 1.64 2.30 4.75
C LEU A 116 3.01 2.51 5.37
N TRP A 117 3.93 3.07 4.60
CA TRP A 117 5.30 3.28 5.03
C TRP A 117 5.74 4.72 4.75
N GLU A 118 6.10 5.42 5.81
CA GLU A 118 6.76 6.72 5.72
C GLU A 118 8.26 6.48 5.89
N PRO A 119 9.04 6.44 4.80
CA PRO A 119 10.48 6.17 4.89
C PRO A 119 11.22 7.31 5.60
N THR A 120 12.27 6.96 6.33
CA THR A 120 13.21 7.98 6.84
C THR A 120 14.01 8.58 5.67
N PRO A 121 14.62 9.76 5.86
CA PRO A 121 15.51 10.32 4.83
C PRO A 121 16.62 9.35 4.44
N GLU A 122 17.18 8.59 5.39
CA GLU A 122 18.22 7.59 5.09
C GLU A 122 17.68 6.48 4.17
N ALA A 123 16.48 6.00 4.44
CA ALA A 123 15.88 4.92 3.63
C ALA A 123 15.58 5.37 2.19
N LEU A 124 15.38 6.65 1.96
CA LEU A 124 15.14 7.21 0.64
C LEU A 124 16.40 7.42 -0.17
N GLN A 125 17.58 7.34 0.45
CA GLN A 125 18.84 7.52 -0.24
C GLN A 125 19.23 6.24 -0.97
N LYS A 126 19.45 6.36 -2.27
CA LYS A 126 19.94 5.23 -3.07
C LYS A 126 21.39 4.95 -2.72
N PRO A 127 21.76 3.67 -2.44
CA PRO A 127 23.13 3.32 -2.13
C PRO A 127 24.09 3.56 -3.29
#